data_9cbfdcc95bf334428a1845f996b60f3c
#
_entry.id   9cbfdcc95bf334428a1845f996b60f3c
#
_cell.length_a   1.000
_cell.length_b   1.000
_cell.length_c   1.000
_cell.angle_alpha   90.00
_cell.angle_beta   90.00
_cell.angle_gamma   90.00
#
_symmetry.space_group_name_H-M   'P 1'
#
loop_
_entity.id
_entity.type
_entity.pdbx_description
1 polymer ?
#
loop_
_entity_poly.entity_id
_entity_poly.type
_entity_poly.pdbx_seq_one_letter_code
_entity_poly.pdbx_strand_id
1 'polypeptide(L)'
;MLDFIDAASLQVCQANYHDPLHASALVRLLDAYAQDPAGGAEPLGAFAKANLVKELAARPQAFSVLAFAGGQAVGLVNCIEGFSTFACRPLVNVHDVAVLASHRGQRVAEKMLALAEQIARGRGACKLTLEVLAGNASAIRLYARMGFAGYELDPAMGKAQFFQKWLG
;
A
#
# COMPACT_ATOMS: atom_id res chain seq x y z
N MET A 1 -18.87 37.02 9.30
CA MET A 1 -18.08 36.36 8.23
C MET A 1 -17.32 35.25 8.94
N LEU A 2 -17.89 34.05 8.95
CA LEU A 2 -17.27 32.89 9.60
C LEU A 2 -16.36 32.27 8.54
N ASP A 3 -15.05 32.44 8.73
CA ASP A 3 -14.05 31.73 7.94
C ASP A 3 -14.24 30.24 8.22
N PHE A 4 -14.75 29.53 7.21
CA PHE A 4 -14.67 28.10 7.18
C PHE A 4 -13.19 27.74 7.10
N ILE A 5 -12.63 27.30 8.22
CA ILE A 5 -11.34 26.66 8.27
C ILE A 5 -11.43 25.44 7.34
N ASP A 6 -10.70 25.54 6.24
CA ASP A 6 -10.54 24.52 5.23
C ASP A 6 -10.24 23.18 5.91
N ALA A 7 -11.16 22.23 5.79
CA ALA A 7 -10.98 20.89 6.35
C ALA A 7 -9.65 20.35 5.82
N ALA A 8 -8.70 20.16 6.71
CA ALA A 8 -7.29 19.85 6.49
C ALA A 8 -7.06 19.08 5.18
N SER A 9 -6.49 19.77 4.21
CA SER A 9 -6.28 19.22 2.86
C SER A 9 -5.49 17.93 2.97
N LEU A 10 -6.04 16.83 2.42
CA LEU A 10 -5.36 15.55 2.37
C LEU A 10 -4.11 15.68 1.49
N GLN A 11 -2.95 15.52 2.07
CA GLN A 11 -1.67 15.51 1.39
C GLN A 11 -1.20 14.09 1.18
N VAL A 12 -0.74 13.76 -0.02
CA VAL A 12 -0.19 12.44 -0.36
C VAL A 12 1.21 12.64 -0.91
N CYS A 13 2.17 11.89 -0.39
CA CYS A 13 3.58 12.00 -0.80
C CYS A 13 4.27 10.64 -0.80
N GLN A 14 5.34 10.53 -1.59
CA GLN A 14 6.28 9.42 -1.44
C GLN A 14 7.03 9.58 -0.11
N ALA A 15 7.14 8.49 0.64
CA ALA A 15 7.84 8.50 1.91
C ALA A 15 9.35 8.69 1.73
N ASN A 16 9.93 9.53 2.57
CA ASN A 16 11.37 9.59 2.77
C ASN A 16 11.71 8.76 4.02
N TYR A 17 12.38 7.63 3.85
CA TYR A 17 12.74 6.73 4.95
C TYR A 17 13.77 7.33 5.93
N HIS A 18 14.43 8.43 5.57
CA HIS A 18 15.36 9.17 6.43
C HIS A 18 14.70 10.31 7.21
N ASP A 19 13.43 10.62 6.91
CA ASP A 19 12.65 11.58 7.67
C ASP A 19 12.03 10.90 8.90
N PRO A 20 12.34 11.37 10.13
CA PRO A 20 11.81 10.75 11.35
C PRO A 20 10.28 10.73 11.45
N LEU A 21 9.60 11.75 10.88
CA LEU A 21 8.15 11.81 10.85
C LEU A 21 7.57 10.72 9.96
N HIS A 22 8.13 10.56 8.74
CA HIS A 22 7.72 9.51 7.82
C HIS A 22 8.05 8.11 8.36
N ALA A 23 9.22 7.94 8.97
CA ALA A 23 9.65 6.69 9.58
C ALA A 23 8.69 6.24 10.70
N SER A 24 8.34 7.17 11.61
CA SER A 24 7.38 6.90 12.68
C SER A 24 5.98 6.59 12.13
N ALA A 25 5.55 7.34 11.10
CA ALA A 25 4.26 7.13 10.46
C ALA A 25 4.14 5.73 9.83
N LEU A 26 5.17 5.27 9.12
CA LEU A 26 5.23 3.95 8.48
C LEU A 26 5.01 2.83 9.50
N VAL A 27 5.78 2.83 10.59
CA VAL A 27 5.68 1.79 11.62
C VAL A 27 4.30 1.81 12.28
N ARG A 28 3.81 3.00 12.66
CA ARG A 28 2.52 3.15 13.33
C ARG A 28 1.34 2.72 12.47
N LEU A 29 1.34 3.11 11.18
CA LEU A 29 0.26 2.78 10.27
C LEU A 29 0.26 1.30 9.90
N LEU A 30 1.44 0.70 9.72
CA LEU A 30 1.53 -0.73 9.43
C LEU A 30 1.15 -1.57 10.65
N ASP A 31 1.53 -1.14 11.86
CA ASP A 31 1.12 -1.81 13.10
C ASP A 31 -0.40 -1.72 13.33
N ALA A 32 -1.00 -0.57 13.04
CA ALA A 32 -2.45 -0.42 13.08
C ALA A 32 -3.16 -1.31 12.05
N TYR A 33 -2.59 -1.44 10.86
CA TYR A 33 -3.11 -2.36 9.84
C TYR A 33 -2.98 -3.82 10.24
N ALA A 34 -1.85 -4.23 10.81
CA ALA A 34 -1.62 -5.59 11.27
C ALA A 34 -2.67 -6.03 12.31
N GLN A 35 -3.13 -5.11 13.17
CA GLN A 35 -4.17 -5.36 14.17
C GLN A 35 -5.59 -5.35 13.61
N ASP A 36 -5.80 -4.88 12.37
CA ASP A 36 -7.08 -4.97 11.67
C ASP A 36 -7.35 -6.42 11.26
N PRO A 37 -8.60 -6.92 11.26
CA PRO A 37 -8.93 -8.26 10.79
C PRO A 37 -8.42 -8.57 9.38
N ALA A 38 -8.33 -7.58 8.51
CA ALA A 38 -7.77 -7.73 7.16
C ALA A 38 -6.24 -7.86 7.16
N GLY A 39 -5.58 -7.45 8.24
CA GLY A 39 -4.11 -7.50 8.39
C GLY A 39 -3.60 -8.66 9.23
N GLY A 40 -4.49 -9.48 9.79
CA GLY A 40 -4.11 -10.64 10.61
C GLY A 40 -4.54 -10.56 12.07
N ALA A 41 -5.08 -9.43 12.53
CA ALA A 41 -5.63 -9.17 13.87
C ALA A 41 -4.60 -9.26 15.01
N GLU A 42 -3.30 -9.16 14.71
CA GLU A 42 -2.21 -9.16 15.69
C GLU A 42 -1.23 -8.01 15.43
N PRO A 43 -0.63 -7.41 16.47
CA PRO A 43 0.36 -6.34 16.28
C PRO A 43 1.63 -6.88 15.63
N LEU A 44 2.36 -5.99 14.97
CA LEU A 44 3.70 -6.31 14.47
C LEU A 44 4.62 -6.75 15.61
N GLY A 45 5.44 -7.76 15.35
CA GLY A 45 6.48 -8.17 16.30
C GLY A 45 7.50 -7.07 16.60
N ALA A 46 8.13 -7.11 17.77
CA ALA A 46 9.08 -6.10 18.23
C ALA A 46 10.26 -5.92 17.24
N PHE A 47 10.76 -7.00 16.66
CA PHE A 47 11.81 -6.95 15.66
C PHE A 47 11.40 -6.18 14.40
N ALA A 48 10.18 -6.44 13.88
CA ALA A 48 9.65 -5.73 12.71
C ALA A 48 9.48 -4.23 13.00
N LYS A 49 8.91 -3.87 14.15
CA LYS A 49 8.77 -2.46 14.56
C LYS A 49 10.10 -1.72 14.63
N ALA A 50 11.13 -2.38 15.15
CA ALA A 50 12.45 -1.78 15.31
C ALA A 50 13.26 -1.66 14.00
N ASN A 51 13.01 -2.52 13.01
CA ASN A 51 13.89 -2.64 11.84
C ASN A 51 13.20 -2.26 10.51
N LEU A 52 11.88 -2.19 10.45
CA LEU A 52 11.10 -2.01 9.20
C LEU A 52 11.66 -0.89 8.32
N VAL A 53 11.80 0.30 8.86
CA VAL A 53 12.20 1.48 8.06
C VAL A 53 13.63 1.36 7.57
N LYS A 54 14.55 0.87 8.42
CA LYS A 54 15.93 0.59 8.03
C LYS A 54 16.01 -0.42 6.89
N GLU A 55 15.22 -1.47 6.97
CA GLU A 55 15.18 -2.52 5.96
C GLU A 55 14.55 -2.03 4.66
N LEU A 56 13.51 -1.20 4.72
CA LEU A 56 12.95 -0.55 3.53
C LEU A 56 13.94 0.41 2.89
N ALA A 57 14.64 1.22 3.69
CA ALA A 57 15.65 2.17 3.20
C ALA A 57 16.83 1.48 2.48
N ALA A 58 17.17 0.27 2.90
CA ALA A 58 18.24 -0.52 2.29
C ALA A 58 17.83 -1.21 0.96
N ARG A 59 16.55 -1.11 0.57
CA ARG A 59 15.99 -1.78 -0.63
C ARG A 59 15.60 -0.75 -1.69
N PRO A 60 16.40 -0.52 -2.73
CA PRO A 60 16.07 0.43 -3.80
C PRO A 60 14.76 0.06 -4.55
N GLN A 61 14.37 -1.21 -4.51
CA GLN A 61 13.12 -1.71 -5.08
C GLN A 61 11.88 -1.32 -4.26
N ALA A 62 12.06 -0.99 -2.96
CA ALA A 62 10.96 -0.60 -2.11
C ALA A 62 10.66 0.91 -2.24
N PHE A 63 9.41 1.26 -2.20
CA PHE A 63 8.96 2.61 -1.93
C PHE A 63 7.62 2.59 -1.21
N SER A 64 7.36 3.63 -0.45
CA SER A 64 6.10 3.79 0.26
C SER A 64 5.45 5.11 -0.09
N VAL A 65 4.13 5.16 0.00
CA VAL A 65 3.32 6.37 -0.13
C VAL A 65 2.61 6.59 1.20
N LEU A 66 2.64 7.82 1.68
CA LEU A 66 1.94 8.25 2.90
C LEU A 66 0.87 9.26 2.57
N ALA A 67 -0.22 9.22 3.32
CA ALA A 67 -1.26 10.24 3.32
C ALA A 67 -1.33 10.91 4.68
N PHE A 68 -1.41 12.24 4.68
CA PHE A 68 -1.54 13.08 5.86
C PHE A 68 -2.83 13.90 5.79
N ALA A 69 -3.54 13.98 6.90
CA ALA A 69 -4.69 14.85 7.09
C ALA A 69 -4.47 15.65 8.38
N GLY A 70 -4.53 16.99 8.30
CA GLY A 70 -4.26 17.85 9.45
C GLY A 70 -2.88 17.62 10.08
N GLY A 71 -1.87 17.30 9.29
CA GLY A 71 -0.51 16.98 9.76
C GLY A 71 -0.34 15.59 10.37
N GLN A 72 -1.41 14.80 10.48
CA GLN A 72 -1.34 13.42 10.98
C GLN A 72 -1.32 12.42 9.83
N ALA A 73 -0.43 11.44 9.88
CA ALA A 73 -0.41 10.36 8.91
C ALA A 73 -1.62 9.43 9.13
N VAL A 74 -2.43 9.26 8.07
CA VAL A 74 -3.71 8.54 8.10
C VAL A 74 -3.78 7.37 7.13
N GLY A 75 -2.81 7.24 6.22
CA GLY A 75 -2.76 6.16 5.25
C GLY A 75 -1.35 5.84 4.79
N LEU A 76 -1.17 4.59 4.39
CA LEU A 76 0.07 3.99 3.94
C LEU A 76 -0.17 3.06 2.76
N VAL A 77 0.70 3.12 1.76
CA VAL A 77 0.86 2.09 0.73
C VAL A 77 2.34 1.71 0.68
N ASN A 78 2.65 0.43 0.86
CA ASN A 78 3.97 -0.12 0.61
C ASN A 78 4.01 -0.81 -0.76
N CYS A 79 5.05 -0.55 -1.53
CA CYS A 79 5.25 -1.12 -2.86
C CYS A 79 6.63 -1.74 -2.98
N ILE A 80 6.70 -2.86 -3.68
CA ILE A 80 7.95 -3.55 -4.00
C ILE A 80 8.02 -3.74 -5.52
N GLU A 81 9.09 -3.25 -6.12
CA GLU A 81 9.38 -3.48 -7.51
C GLU A 81 9.92 -4.89 -7.72
N GLY A 82 9.29 -5.61 -8.61
CA GLY A 82 9.71 -6.89 -9.13
C GLY A 82 9.97 -6.81 -10.63
N PHE A 83 10.05 -7.97 -11.28
CA PHE A 83 10.34 -8.06 -12.70
C PHE A 83 9.39 -9.02 -13.41
N SER A 84 8.78 -8.56 -14.49
CA SER A 84 7.98 -9.40 -15.38
C SER A 84 8.88 -10.04 -16.42
N THR A 85 9.13 -11.33 -16.29
CA THR A 85 9.91 -12.10 -17.26
C THR A 85 9.23 -12.14 -18.63
N PHE A 86 7.91 -12.13 -18.68
CA PHE A 86 7.13 -12.16 -19.93
C PHE A 86 7.20 -10.83 -20.69
N ALA A 87 7.14 -9.70 -19.96
CA ALA A 87 7.24 -8.38 -20.56
C ALA A 87 8.68 -7.87 -20.65
N CYS A 88 9.64 -8.56 -20.02
CA CYS A 88 11.03 -8.13 -19.84
C CYS A 88 11.12 -6.69 -19.31
N ARG A 89 10.28 -6.36 -18.31
CA ARG A 89 10.15 -5.01 -17.74
C ARG A 89 9.87 -5.08 -16.23
N PRO A 90 10.18 -4.02 -15.47
CA PRO A 90 9.73 -3.93 -14.10
C PRO A 90 8.21 -4.09 -13.97
N LEU A 91 7.78 -4.63 -12.87
CA LEU A 91 6.41 -4.53 -12.36
C LEU A 91 6.46 -4.04 -10.91
N VAL A 92 5.38 -3.48 -10.39
CA VAL A 92 5.31 -3.08 -8.99
C VAL A 92 4.19 -3.84 -8.31
N ASN A 93 4.53 -4.55 -7.22
CA ASN A 93 3.56 -5.15 -6.32
C ASN A 93 3.17 -4.12 -5.25
N VAL A 94 1.87 -3.83 -5.16
CA VAL A 94 1.28 -3.08 -4.05
C VAL A 94 1.10 -4.05 -2.91
N HIS A 95 2.02 -4.02 -1.95
CA HIS A 95 2.17 -5.03 -0.91
C HIS A 95 1.23 -4.81 0.28
N ASP A 96 1.13 -3.56 0.75
CA ASP A 96 0.22 -3.16 1.82
C ASP A 96 -0.57 -1.92 1.41
N VAL A 97 -1.85 -1.88 1.76
CA VAL A 97 -2.71 -0.69 1.65
C VAL A 97 -3.46 -0.52 2.96
N ALA A 98 -3.14 0.52 3.69
CA ALA A 98 -3.73 0.81 5.00
C ALA A 98 -4.31 2.22 5.03
N VAL A 99 -5.51 2.35 5.58
CA VAL A 99 -6.13 3.63 5.93
C VAL A 99 -6.75 3.50 7.31
N LEU A 100 -6.45 4.45 8.20
CA LEU A 100 -7.05 4.48 9.54
C LEU A 100 -8.57 4.50 9.44
N ALA A 101 -9.25 3.76 10.32
CA ALA A 101 -10.70 3.59 10.30
C ALA A 101 -11.46 4.93 10.22
N SER A 102 -10.98 5.96 10.94
CA SER A 102 -11.54 7.30 10.96
C SER A 102 -11.49 8.05 9.62
N HIS A 103 -10.68 7.59 8.67
CA HIS A 103 -10.47 8.23 7.37
C HIS A 103 -10.86 7.33 6.18
N ARG A 104 -11.47 6.18 6.45
CA ARG A 104 -12.02 5.30 5.40
C ARG A 104 -13.22 5.97 4.73
N GLY A 105 -13.50 5.59 3.48
CA GLY A 105 -14.59 6.18 2.69
C GLY A 105 -14.33 7.58 2.14
N GLN A 106 -13.17 8.19 2.43
CA GLN A 106 -12.79 9.55 2.02
C GLN A 106 -11.82 9.56 0.82
N ARG A 107 -11.75 8.49 0.06
CA ARG A 107 -10.86 8.31 -1.10
C ARG A 107 -9.36 8.43 -0.81
N VAL A 108 -8.94 8.24 0.43
CA VAL A 108 -7.53 8.29 0.82
C VAL A 108 -6.72 7.23 0.07
N ALA A 109 -7.20 5.98 0.07
CA ALA A 109 -6.53 4.87 -0.64
C ALA A 109 -6.45 5.13 -2.15
N GLU A 110 -7.50 5.66 -2.79
CA GLU A 110 -7.48 6.00 -4.22
C GLU A 110 -6.36 7.00 -4.55
N LYS A 111 -6.22 8.06 -3.74
CA LYS A 111 -5.18 9.07 -3.95
C LYS A 111 -3.77 8.51 -3.74
N MET A 112 -3.58 7.65 -2.73
CA MET A 112 -2.28 7.00 -2.50
C MET A 112 -1.93 6.04 -3.65
N LEU A 113 -2.88 5.22 -4.10
CA LEU A 113 -2.66 4.29 -5.20
C LEU A 113 -2.39 5.02 -6.52
N ALA A 114 -3.04 6.16 -6.77
CA ALA A 114 -2.77 6.99 -7.94
C ALA A 114 -1.32 7.51 -7.95
N LEU A 115 -0.80 7.94 -6.79
CA LEU A 115 0.61 8.33 -6.68
C LEU A 115 1.54 7.12 -6.82
N ALA A 116 1.21 5.97 -6.24
CA ALA A 116 1.98 4.74 -6.40
C ALA A 116 2.05 4.31 -7.88
N GLU A 117 0.96 4.42 -8.62
CA GLU A 117 0.92 4.17 -10.07
C GLU A 117 1.83 5.16 -10.84
N GLN A 118 1.77 6.44 -10.49
CA GLN A 118 2.64 7.46 -11.13
C GLN A 118 4.12 7.14 -10.89
N ILE A 119 4.51 6.77 -9.66
CA ILE A 119 5.89 6.37 -9.33
C ILE A 119 6.27 5.11 -10.11
N ALA A 120 5.41 4.09 -10.15
CA ALA A 120 5.65 2.86 -10.90
C ALA A 120 5.85 3.13 -12.41
N ARG A 121 5.05 4.00 -13.01
CA ARG A 121 5.22 4.43 -14.41
C ARG A 121 6.56 5.14 -14.63
N GLY A 122 6.97 6.00 -13.70
CA GLY A 122 8.28 6.67 -13.73
C GLY A 122 9.45 5.70 -13.63
N ARG A 123 9.26 4.54 -12.99
CA ARG A 123 10.23 3.44 -12.92
C ARG A 123 10.19 2.51 -14.15
N GLY A 124 9.33 2.77 -15.12
CA GLY A 124 9.17 1.96 -16.32
C GLY A 124 8.39 0.66 -16.13
N ALA A 125 7.66 0.52 -15.02
CA ALA A 125 6.87 -0.67 -14.73
C ALA A 125 5.78 -0.90 -15.79
N CYS A 126 5.60 -2.16 -16.19
CA CYS A 126 4.59 -2.54 -17.18
C CYS A 126 3.20 -2.77 -16.54
N LYS A 127 3.13 -3.00 -15.24
CA LYS A 127 1.88 -3.22 -14.50
C LYS A 127 2.06 -3.04 -13.00
N LEU A 128 0.94 -2.80 -12.30
CA LEU A 128 0.79 -3.00 -10.87
C LEU A 128 0.17 -4.37 -10.59
N THR A 129 0.56 -5.00 -9.50
CA THR A 129 -0.05 -6.22 -8.97
C THR A 129 -0.40 -6.03 -7.51
N LEU A 130 -1.36 -6.75 -7.00
CA LEU A 130 -1.70 -6.83 -5.57
C LEU A 130 -2.40 -8.14 -5.25
N GLU A 131 -2.37 -8.51 -3.99
CA GLU A 131 -3.17 -9.59 -3.41
C GLU A 131 -4.29 -8.99 -2.57
N VAL A 132 -5.46 -9.62 -2.59
CA VAL A 132 -6.61 -9.22 -1.78
C VAL A 132 -7.39 -10.43 -1.31
N LEU A 133 -7.80 -10.42 -0.04
CA LEU A 133 -8.67 -11.48 0.50
C LEU A 133 -10.04 -11.41 -0.17
N ALA A 134 -10.55 -12.55 -0.64
CA ALA A 134 -11.85 -12.63 -1.31
C ALA A 134 -13.02 -12.08 -0.48
N GLY A 135 -12.92 -12.14 0.85
CA GLY A 135 -13.90 -11.56 1.78
C GLY A 135 -13.81 -10.04 1.94
N ASN A 136 -12.76 -9.39 1.45
CA ASN A 136 -12.58 -7.93 1.57
C ASN A 136 -13.28 -7.19 0.42
N ALA A 137 -14.62 -7.23 0.42
CA ALA A 137 -15.43 -6.64 -0.62
C ALA A 137 -15.19 -5.12 -0.82
N SER A 138 -14.80 -4.41 0.24
CA SER A 138 -14.51 -2.97 0.17
C SER A 138 -13.24 -2.70 -0.65
N ALA A 139 -12.16 -3.45 -0.37
CA ALA A 139 -10.92 -3.34 -1.11
C ALA A 139 -11.10 -3.78 -2.57
N ILE A 140 -11.82 -4.87 -2.82
CA ILE A 140 -12.10 -5.36 -4.18
C ILE A 140 -12.81 -4.29 -5.00
N ARG A 141 -13.83 -3.62 -4.45
CA ARG A 141 -14.53 -2.52 -5.15
C ARG A 141 -13.61 -1.32 -5.42
N LEU A 142 -12.73 -1.00 -4.48
CA LEU A 142 -11.72 0.05 -4.68
C LEU A 142 -10.80 -0.30 -5.85
N TYR A 143 -10.22 -1.48 -5.83
CA TYR A 143 -9.27 -1.91 -6.86
C TYR A 143 -9.92 -2.01 -8.24
N ALA A 144 -11.15 -2.51 -8.33
CA ALA A 144 -11.90 -2.54 -9.59
C ALA A 144 -12.13 -1.12 -10.17
N ARG A 145 -12.48 -0.14 -9.33
CA ARG A 145 -12.61 1.26 -9.78
C ARG A 145 -11.29 1.85 -10.27
N MET A 146 -10.16 1.37 -9.75
CA MET A 146 -8.83 1.80 -10.17
C MET A 146 -8.26 1.00 -11.35
N GLY A 147 -9.07 0.12 -11.95
CA GLY A 147 -8.70 -0.63 -13.14
C GLY A 147 -7.96 -1.94 -12.88
N PHE A 148 -7.87 -2.38 -11.62
CA PHE A 148 -7.37 -3.72 -11.33
C PHE A 148 -8.43 -4.77 -11.66
N ALA A 149 -7.99 -5.87 -12.24
CA ALA A 149 -8.82 -7.05 -12.54
C ALA A 149 -8.14 -8.31 -12.02
N GLY A 150 -8.93 -9.36 -11.78
CA GLY A 150 -8.38 -10.65 -11.40
C GLY A 150 -7.48 -11.21 -12.50
N TYR A 151 -6.37 -11.83 -12.09
CA TYR A 151 -5.48 -12.48 -13.04
C TYR A 151 -6.06 -13.84 -13.45
N GLU A 152 -6.36 -13.96 -14.74
CA GLU A 152 -6.88 -15.16 -15.36
C GLU A 152 -6.29 -15.28 -16.76
N LEU A 153 -5.73 -16.44 -17.11
CA LEU A 153 -5.19 -16.72 -18.44
C LEU A 153 -6.22 -17.41 -19.32
N ASP A 154 -6.58 -18.63 -18.95
CA ASP A 154 -7.59 -19.45 -19.58
C ASP A 154 -8.68 -19.78 -18.56
N PRO A 155 -9.95 -19.43 -18.81
CA PRO A 155 -11.06 -19.75 -17.91
C PRO A 155 -11.13 -21.22 -17.48
N ALA A 156 -10.71 -22.15 -18.37
CA ALA A 156 -10.69 -23.59 -18.07
C ALA A 156 -9.64 -23.95 -17.00
N MET A 157 -8.58 -23.14 -16.82
CA MET A 157 -7.56 -23.32 -15.80
C MET A 157 -7.93 -22.68 -14.46
N GLY A 158 -8.98 -21.87 -14.44
CA GLY A 158 -9.46 -21.18 -13.24
C GLY A 158 -8.65 -19.93 -12.90
N LYS A 159 -8.85 -19.43 -11.67
CA LYS A 159 -8.22 -18.21 -11.16
C LYS A 159 -6.88 -18.49 -10.52
N ALA A 160 -5.94 -17.54 -10.62
CA ALA A 160 -4.69 -17.61 -9.88
C ALA A 160 -4.94 -17.66 -8.37
N GLN A 161 -4.19 -18.50 -7.68
CA GLN A 161 -4.22 -18.64 -6.23
C GLN A 161 -2.88 -18.19 -5.65
N PHE A 162 -2.91 -17.64 -4.44
CA PHE A 162 -1.71 -17.24 -3.70
C PHE A 162 -1.37 -18.34 -2.67
N PHE A 163 -0.13 -18.78 -2.68
CA PHE A 163 0.39 -19.78 -1.75
C PHE A 163 1.58 -19.23 -0.99
N GLN A 164 1.75 -19.65 0.26
CA GLN A 164 2.91 -19.33 1.08
C GLN A 164 3.52 -20.57 1.71
N LYS A 165 4.82 -20.54 1.99
CA LYS A 165 5.57 -21.55 2.75
C LYS A 165 6.55 -20.83 3.66
N TRP A 166 6.43 -21.06 4.95
CA TRP A 166 7.40 -20.56 5.92
C TRP A 166 8.74 -21.29 5.78
N LEU A 167 9.84 -20.54 5.90
CA LEU A 167 11.20 -21.09 5.74
C LEU A 167 11.97 -21.22 7.06
N GLY A 168 11.32 -20.96 8.19
CA GLY A 168 11.90 -21.04 9.53
C GLY A 168 11.69 -19.79 10.33
#